data_84ef8e27defa56fa7f4a1ee66a551913
#
_entry.id   84ef8e27defa56fa7f4a1ee66a551913
#
_cell.length_a   1.000
_cell.length_b   1.000
_cell.length_c   1.000
_cell.angle_alpha   90.00
_cell.angle_beta   90.00
_cell.angle_gamma   90.00
#
_symmetry.space_group_name_H-M   'P 1'
#
loop_
_entity.id
_entity.type
_entity.pdbx_description
1 polymer ?
#
loop_
_entity_poly.entity_id
_entity_poly.type
_entity_poly.pdbx_seq_one_letter_code
_entity_poly.pdbx_strand_id
1 'polypeptide(L)'
;MNIKWKLYLGVFIVLLGLICTISFQAKYIKKQKANIERLSHNQEALTTEIVNFKTKDSLNAATIQSLNITVGEFKDMNVEAKKTIDALNIKYKRLLKVNQTITQENQNLLLNKVIDTLYLKDTIIKTIKATYRSPYLDLDVIDLGKQYKIEYQSRDTIDQILENIPKKFLFIRYGTKGFKTTYVNRNPNAKIVGASDYIFKNKVWKKQ
;
A
#
# COMPACT_ATOMS: atom_id res chain seq x y z
N MET A 1 -64.17 -20.61 -17.41
CA MET A 1 -62.87 -21.06 -16.96
C MET A 1 -63.06 -21.95 -15.75
N ASN A 2 -62.75 -23.28 -15.86
CA ASN A 2 -62.99 -24.29 -14.84
C ASN A 2 -62.27 -23.94 -13.52
N ILE A 3 -62.93 -24.15 -12.36
CA ILE A 3 -62.37 -23.92 -11.02
C ILE A 3 -61.06 -24.63 -10.85
N LYS A 4 -60.88 -25.83 -11.40
CA LYS A 4 -59.61 -26.57 -11.38
C LYS A 4 -58.46 -25.83 -12.04
N TRP A 5 -58.70 -25.11 -13.14
CA TRP A 5 -57.70 -24.35 -13.87
C TRP A 5 -57.22 -23.13 -13.06
N LYS A 6 -58.11 -22.44 -12.35
CA LYS A 6 -57.78 -21.33 -11.44
C LYS A 6 -56.92 -21.81 -10.29
N LEU A 7 -57.16 -22.97 -9.77
CA LEU A 7 -56.40 -23.58 -8.68
C LEU A 7 -54.99 -23.96 -9.14
N TYR A 8 -54.82 -24.57 -10.32
CA TYR A 8 -53.51 -24.88 -10.89
C TYR A 8 -52.70 -23.57 -11.17
N LEU A 9 -53.34 -22.52 -11.68
CA LEU A 9 -52.72 -21.25 -11.92
C LEU A 9 -52.23 -20.60 -10.60
N GLY A 10 -53.03 -20.70 -9.53
CA GLY A 10 -52.63 -20.22 -8.21
C GLY A 10 -51.40 -20.93 -7.65
N VAL A 11 -51.40 -22.26 -7.72
CA VAL A 11 -50.27 -23.11 -7.30
C VAL A 11 -49.03 -22.78 -8.11
N PHE A 12 -49.18 -22.61 -9.42
CA PHE A 12 -48.02 -22.24 -10.30
C PHE A 12 -47.43 -20.89 -9.95
N ILE A 13 -48.24 -19.86 -9.63
CA ILE A 13 -47.76 -18.54 -9.20
C ILE A 13 -47.00 -18.63 -7.87
N VAL A 14 -47.50 -19.43 -6.92
CA VAL A 14 -46.83 -19.66 -5.64
C VAL A 14 -45.47 -20.34 -5.84
N LEU A 15 -45.40 -21.37 -6.67
CA LEU A 15 -44.15 -22.06 -7.00
C LEU A 15 -43.13 -21.13 -7.66
N LEU A 16 -43.55 -20.28 -8.59
CA LEU A 16 -42.68 -19.27 -9.21
C LEU A 16 -42.13 -18.27 -8.15
N GLY A 17 -43.00 -17.82 -7.24
CA GLY A 17 -42.61 -16.94 -6.14
C GLY A 17 -41.55 -17.60 -5.24
N LEU A 18 -41.71 -18.85 -4.90
CA LEU A 18 -40.73 -19.60 -4.10
C LEU A 18 -39.39 -19.77 -4.83
N ILE A 19 -39.39 -20.07 -6.11
CA ILE A 19 -38.16 -20.17 -6.92
C ILE A 19 -37.44 -18.82 -6.97
N CYS A 20 -38.16 -17.71 -7.16
CA CYS A 20 -37.57 -16.37 -7.13
C CYS A 20 -36.95 -16.03 -5.78
N THR A 21 -37.65 -16.33 -4.67
CA THR A 21 -37.12 -16.05 -3.31
C THR A 21 -35.88 -16.89 -3.02
N ILE A 22 -35.87 -18.16 -3.34
CA ILE A 22 -34.71 -19.04 -3.17
C ILE A 22 -33.51 -18.53 -4.00
N SER A 23 -33.75 -18.13 -5.25
CA SER A 23 -32.71 -17.59 -6.13
C SER A 23 -32.12 -16.30 -5.60
N PHE A 24 -32.96 -15.42 -5.03
CA PHE A 24 -32.51 -14.19 -4.41
C PHE A 24 -31.70 -14.45 -3.14
N GLN A 25 -32.16 -15.33 -2.28
CA GLN A 25 -31.46 -15.74 -1.06
C GLN A 25 -30.10 -16.38 -1.39
N ALA A 26 -30.02 -17.24 -2.40
CA ALA A 26 -28.77 -17.86 -2.83
C ALA A 26 -27.74 -16.82 -3.28
N LYS A 27 -28.17 -15.79 -4.04
CA LYS A 27 -27.30 -14.67 -4.43
C LYS A 27 -26.85 -13.86 -3.22
N TYR A 28 -27.73 -13.61 -2.26
CA TYR A 28 -27.43 -12.88 -1.04
C TYR A 28 -26.40 -13.62 -0.17
N ILE A 29 -26.62 -14.93 0.06
CA ILE A 29 -25.71 -15.79 0.82
C ILE A 29 -24.32 -15.83 0.15
N LYS A 30 -24.27 -15.97 -1.18
CA LYS A 30 -23.01 -15.94 -1.93
C LYS A 30 -22.25 -14.61 -1.73
N LYS A 31 -22.97 -13.48 -1.74
CA LYS A 31 -22.39 -12.14 -1.47
C LYS A 31 -21.85 -12.03 -0.05
N GLN A 32 -22.61 -12.50 0.95
CA GLN A 32 -22.19 -12.48 2.35
C GLN A 32 -20.95 -13.37 2.58
N LYS A 33 -20.95 -14.59 2.02
CA LYS A 33 -19.79 -15.49 2.10
C LYS A 33 -18.53 -14.85 1.53
N ALA A 34 -18.63 -14.17 0.38
CA ALA A 34 -17.51 -13.45 -0.21
C ALA A 34 -17.02 -12.27 0.65
N ASN A 35 -17.93 -11.58 1.37
CA ASN A 35 -17.57 -10.53 2.29
C ASN A 35 -16.86 -11.08 3.54
N ILE A 36 -17.38 -12.17 4.11
CA ILE A 36 -16.75 -12.84 5.26
C ILE A 36 -15.33 -13.29 4.92
N GLU A 37 -15.15 -13.92 3.74
CA GLU A 37 -13.82 -14.34 3.28
C GLU A 37 -12.86 -13.14 3.11
N ARG A 38 -13.35 -12.03 2.57
CA ARG A 38 -12.59 -10.78 2.42
C ARG A 38 -12.19 -10.21 3.79
N LEU A 39 -13.14 -10.12 4.72
CA LEU A 39 -12.89 -9.57 6.06
C LEU A 39 -11.93 -10.46 6.85
N SER A 40 -12.06 -11.77 6.75
CA SER A 40 -11.14 -12.73 7.36
C SER A 40 -9.71 -12.56 6.82
N HIS A 41 -9.56 -12.38 5.48
CA HIS A 41 -8.26 -12.09 4.89
C HIS A 41 -7.69 -10.75 5.37
N ASN A 42 -8.52 -9.70 5.46
CA ASN A 42 -8.07 -8.41 5.97
C ASN A 42 -7.65 -8.49 7.44
N GLN A 43 -8.36 -9.26 8.27
CA GLN A 43 -7.97 -9.50 9.65
C GLN A 43 -6.62 -10.22 9.73
N GLU A 44 -6.41 -11.25 8.92
CA GLU A 44 -5.13 -11.94 8.79
C GLU A 44 -4.01 -10.95 8.38
N ALA A 45 -4.28 -10.10 7.38
CA ALA A 45 -3.31 -9.10 6.91
C ALA A 45 -2.96 -8.04 7.97
N LEU A 46 -3.93 -7.61 8.77
CA LEU A 46 -3.71 -6.64 9.86
C LEU A 46 -2.93 -7.23 11.04
N THR A 47 -3.06 -8.54 11.27
CA THR A 47 -2.34 -9.24 12.36
C THR A 47 -0.97 -9.75 11.93
N THR A 48 -0.69 -9.78 10.62
CA THR A 48 0.62 -10.20 10.11
C THR A 48 1.61 -9.05 10.21
N GLU A 49 2.70 -9.26 10.93
CA GLU A 49 3.78 -8.29 11.03
C GLU A 49 4.49 -8.09 9.68
N ILE A 50 5.11 -6.92 9.52
CA ILE A 50 5.98 -6.63 8.39
C ILE A 50 7.20 -7.55 8.47
N VAL A 51 7.36 -8.41 7.47
CA VAL A 51 8.52 -9.29 7.38
C VAL A 51 9.64 -8.59 6.64
N ASN A 52 10.64 -8.14 7.40
CA ASN A 52 11.85 -7.53 6.86
C ASN A 52 12.89 -8.60 6.53
N PHE A 53 13.55 -8.47 5.39
CA PHE A 53 14.63 -9.36 4.98
C PHE A 53 15.64 -8.62 4.09
N LYS A 54 16.78 -9.24 3.84
CA LYS A 54 17.73 -8.76 2.84
C LYS A 54 17.62 -9.57 1.56
N THR A 55 17.66 -8.89 0.43
CA THR A 55 17.75 -9.54 -0.88
C THR A 55 19.15 -10.15 -1.06
N LYS A 56 19.36 -10.95 -2.14
CA LYS A 56 20.66 -11.49 -2.49
C LYS A 56 21.71 -10.40 -2.68
N ASP A 57 21.30 -9.24 -3.17
CA ASP A 57 22.16 -8.06 -3.38
C ASP A 57 22.27 -7.18 -2.11
N SER A 58 21.95 -7.73 -0.94
CA SER A 58 22.00 -7.06 0.37
C SER A 58 21.11 -5.82 0.49
N LEU A 59 20.14 -5.63 -0.39
CA LEU A 59 19.14 -4.56 -0.29
C LEU A 59 18.09 -4.87 0.77
N ASN A 60 17.64 -3.85 1.47
CA ASN A 60 16.57 -3.98 2.46
C ASN A 60 15.22 -4.17 1.76
N ALA A 61 14.48 -5.18 2.16
CA ALA A 61 13.17 -5.49 1.65
C ALA A 61 12.17 -5.77 2.77
N ALA A 62 10.91 -5.50 2.53
CA ALA A 62 9.81 -5.79 3.43
C ALA A 62 8.62 -6.37 2.67
N THR A 63 7.97 -7.35 3.28
CA THR A 63 6.79 -7.99 2.71
C THR A 63 5.60 -7.79 3.64
N ILE A 64 4.45 -7.43 3.05
CA ILE A 64 3.17 -7.27 3.72
C ILE A 64 2.04 -7.94 2.92
N GLN A 65 0.96 -8.28 3.59
CA GLN A 65 -0.29 -8.67 2.92
C GLN A 65 -1.14 -7.43 2.65
N SER A 66 -1.69 -7.35 1.44
CA SER A 66 -2.51 -6.21 1.03
C SER A 66 -3.93 -6.31 1.58
N LEU A 67 -4.49 -5.21 2.05
CA LEU A 67 -5.87 -5.10 2.48
C LEU A 67 -6.80 -4.93 1.28
N ASN A 68 -7.85 -5.75 1.23
CA ASN A 68 -8.89 -5.65 0.20
C ASN A 68 -10.10 -4.92 0.76
N ILE A 69 -10.19 -3.62 0.47
CA ILE A 69 -11.16 -2.70 1.07
C ILE A 69 -12.04 -2.01 0.04
N THR A 70 -13.16 -1.48 0.50
CA THR A 70 -13.99 -0.55 -0.27
C THR A 70 -13.45 0.87 -0.16
N VAL A 71 -13.88 1.75 -1.06
CA VAL A 71 -13.53 3.18 -0.99
C VAL A 71 -14.02 3.82 0.30
N GLY A 72 -15.19 3.40 0.82
CA GLY A 72 -15.71 3.88 2.10
C GLY A 72 -14.77 3.50 3.25
N GLU A 73 -14.51 2.22 3.43
CA GLU A 73 -13.60 1.71 4.45
C GLU A 73 -12.21 2.41 4.40
N PHE A 74 -11.68 2.64 3.19
CA PHE A 74 -10.40 3.35 3.03
C PHE A 74 -10.46 4.78 3.56
N LYS A 75 -11.53 5.52 3.26
CA LYS A 75 -11.70 6.91 3.71
C LYS A 75 -11.78 7.02 5.23
N ASP A 76 -12.37 6.01 5.88
CA ASP A 76 -12.53 5.97 7.32
C ASP A 76 -11.22 5.56 8.03
N MET A 77 -10.44 4.67 7.41
CA MET A 77 -9.18 4.16 7.97
C MET A 77 -7.99 5.11 7.74
N ASN A 78 -7.96 5.85 6.65
CA ASN A 78 -6.80 6.64 6.25
C ASN A 78 -7.15 8.08 5.88
N VAL A 79 -7.35 8.89 6.92
CA VAL A 79 -7.74 10.31 6.78
C VAL A 79 -6.68 11.14 6.04
N GLU A 80 -5.40 10.83 6.23
CA GLU A 80 -4.31 11.58 5.61
C GLU A 80 -4.18 11.30 4.11
N ALA A 81 -4.20 10.03 3.72
CA ALA A 81 -4.23 9.65 2.31
C ALA A 81 -5.49 10.17 1.61
N LYS A 82 -6.63 10.21 2.32
CA LYS A 82 -7.86 10.84 1.81
C LYS A 82 -7.63 12.31 1.49
N LYS A 83 -7.06 13.10 2.41
CA LYS A 83 -6.75 14.53 2.18
C LYS A 83 -5.88 14.72 0.95
N THR A 84 -4.83 13.90 0.80
CA THR A 84 -3.93 13.95 -0.35
C THR A 84 -4.65 13.63 -1.67
N ILE A 85 -5.48 12.59 -1.70
CA ILE A 85 -6.26 12.20 -2.88
C ILE A 85 -7.24 13.30 -3.28
N ASP A 86 -7.91 13.91 -2.29
CA ASP A 86 -8.86 14.99 -2.51
C ASP A 86 -8.14 16.27 -2.99
N ALA A 87 -6.98 16.62 -2.42
CA ALA A 87 -6.16 17.75 -2.85
C ALA A 87 -5.65 17.61 -4.29
N LEU A 88 -5.35 16.38 -4.70
CA LEU A 88 -4.93 16.06 -6.08
C LEU A 88 -6.11 15.92 -7.06
N ASN A 89 -7.35 16.13 -6.62
CA ASN A 89 -8.58 15.94 -7.40
C ASN A 89 -8.70 14.54 -8.07
N ILE A 90 -8.14 13.53 -7.43
CA ILE A 90 -8.18 12.15 -7.95
C ILE A 90 -9.56 11.54 -7.70
N LYS A 91 -10.23 11.11 -8.76
CA LYS A 91 -11.53 10.45 -8.65
C LYS A 91 -11.37 9.04 -8.05
N TYR A 92 -11.98 8.77 -6.89
CA TYR A 92 -11.95 7.46 -6.22
C TYR A 92 -12.37 6.29 -7.11
N LYS A 93 -13.25 6.53 -8.09
CA LYS A 93 -13.65 5.53 -9.10
C LYS A 93 -12.47 5.01 -9.96
N ARG A 94 -11.37 5.77 -10.03
CA ARG A 94 -10.17 5.42 -10.82
C ARG A 94 -9.09 4.75 -9.98
N LEU A 95 -9.18 4.85 -8.65
CA LEU A 95 -8.22 4.22 -7.77
C LEU A 95 -8.32 2.70 -7.87
N LEU A 96 -7.21 2.06 -8.14
CA LEU A 96 -7.06 0.60 -8.13
C LEU A 96 -6.35 0.13 -6.86
N LYS A 97 -5.37 0.92 -6.43
CA LYS A 97 -4.48 0.61 -5.32
C LYS A 97 -3.95 1.90 -4.71
N VAL A 98 -3.76 1.89 -3.39
CA VAL A 98 -3.00 2.91 -2.65
C VAL A 98 -1.99 2.19 -1.78
N ASN A 99 -0.77 2.66 -1.80
CA ASN A 99 0.29 2.14 -0.94
C ASN A 99 1.00 3.29 -0.21
N GLN A 100 1.48 2.99 0.96
CA GLN A 100 2.27 3.89 1.78
C GLN A 100 3.47 3.11 2.33
N THR A 101 4.64 3.70 2.28
CA THR A 101 5.86 3.15 2.87
C THR A 101 6.50 4.20 3.77
N ILE A 102 7.04 3.76 4.88
CA ILE A 102 7.84 4.57 5.79
C ILE A 102 9.23 3.97 5.80
N THR A 103 10.23 4.77 5.45
CA THR A 103 11.63 4.38 5.44
C THR A 103 12.37 5.07 6.58
N GLN A 104 13.35 4.39 7.13
CA GLN A 104 14.29 4.94 8.10
C GLN A 104 15.69 4.73 7.56
N GLU A 105 16.44 5.81 7.49
CA GLU A 105 17.83 5.82 7.04
C GLU A 105 18.75 5.99 8.22
N ASN A 106 19.77 5.10 8.31
CA ASN A 106 20.85 5.20 9.28
C ASN A 106 22.16 5.10 8.54
N GLN A 107 22.89 6.20 8.49
CA GLN A 107 24.21 6.23 7.84
C GLN A 107 25.30 6.75 8.81
N ASN A 108 26.43 6.08 8.81
CA ASN A 108 27.67 6.62 9.36
C ASN A 108 28.37 7.41 8.26
N LEU A 109 28.30 8.72 8.33
CA LEU A 109 28.81 9.60 7.29
C LEU A 109 30.25 10.04 7.61
N LEU A 110 31.16 9.81 6.65
CA LEU A 110 32.46 10.45 6.65
C LEU A 110 32.38 11.72 5.80
N LEU A 111 32.41 12.85 6.46
CA LEU A 111 32.30 14.16 5.81
C LEU A 111 33.67 14.67 5.34
N ASN A 112 33.76 15.05 4.08
CA ASN A 112 34.93 15.70 3.55
C ASN A 112 34.95 17.16 4.00
N LYS A 113 36.02 17.58 4.72
CA LYS A 113 36.17 18.94 5.18
C LYS A 113 36.77 19.79 4.07
N VAL A 114 36.06 20.82 3.65
CA VAL A 114 36.56 21.86 2.73
C VAL A 114 36.68 23.15 3.51
N ILE A 115 37.85 23.79 3.49
CA ILE A 115 38.06 25.12 4.10
C ILE A 115 37.97 26.12 2.97
N ASP A 116 36.93 26.93 2.98
CA ASP A 116 36.78 28.04 2.06
C ASP A 116 37.12 29.36 2.76
N THR A 117 37.92 30.21 2.13
CA THR A 117 38.38 31.46 2.70
C THR A 117 37.80 32.63 1.91
N LEU A 118 36.84 33.30 2.49
CA LEU A 118 36.24 34.50 1.93
C LEU A 118 37.00 35.76 2.41
N TYR A 119 37.58 36.50 1.47
CA TYR A 119 38.21 37.79 1.74
C TYR A 119 37.19 38.92 1.57
N LEU A 120 36.66 39.42 2.66
CA LEU A 120 35.85 40.62 2.68
C LEU A 120 36.72 41.76 3.29
N LYS A 121 36.81 42.91 2.60
CA LYS A 121 37.48 44.13 3.03
C LYS A 121 37.84 44.14 4.54
N ASP A 122 39.08 43.84 4.86
CA ASP A 122 39.66 43.82 6.21
C ASP A 122 39.20 42.71 7.18
N THR A 123 38.39 41.75 6.74
CA THR A 123 37.95 40.62 7.59
C THR A 123 38.09 39.31 6.85
N ILE A 124 38.84 38.37 7.42
CA ILE A 124 38.97 37.00 6.91
C ILE A 124 37.92 36.14 7.61
N ILE A 125 36.90 35.73 6.88
CA ILE A 125 35.91 34.78 7.38
C ILE A 125 36.30 33.40 6.84
N LYS A 126 36.71 32.50 7.72
CA LYS A 126 36.93 31.10 7.38
C LYS A 126 35.61 30.33 7.57
N THR A 127 34.99 29.93 6.48
CA THR A 127 33.82 29.04 6.52
C THR A 127 34.29 27.60 6.36
N ILE A 128 33.95 26.77 7.31
CA ILE A 128 34.24 25.34 7.23
C ILE A 128 32.98 24.67 6.66
N LYS A 129 33.15 24.06 5.50
CA LYS A 129 32.09 23.26 4.87
C LYS A 129 32.51 21.80 4.88
N ALA A 130 31.66 20.94 5.40
CA ALA A 130 31.81 19.49 5.30
C ALA A 130 30.78 18.97 4.31
N THR A 131 31.21 18.14 3.36
CA THR A 131 30.34 17.59 2.30
C THR A 131 30.37 16.08 2.29
N TYR A 132 29.22 15.51 1.99
CA TYR A 132 29.06 14.09 1.69
C TYR A 132 28.26 13.93 0.42
N ARG A 133 28.69 13.06 -0.48
CA ARG A 133 28.00 12.74 -1.73
C ARG A 133 27.90 11.24 -1.91
N SER A 134 26.71 10.76 -2.16
CA SER A 134 26.44 9.36 -2.52
C SER A 134 25.32 9.30 -3.55
N PRO A 135 25.06 8.18 -4.20
CA PRO A 135 23.91 8.00 -5.07
C PRO A 135 22.57 8.27 -4.38
N TYR A 136 22.52 8.13 -3.04
CA TYR A 136 21.28 8.16 -2.26
C TYR A 136 21.17 9.41 -1.37
N LEU A 137 22.29 10.08 -1.03
CA LEU A 137 22.30 11.22 -0.11
C LEU A 137 23.38 12.22 -0.51
N ASP A 138 22.97 13.46 -0.69
CA ASP A 138 23.84 14.62 -0.73
C ASP A 138 23.64 15.39 0.58
N LEU A 139 24.73 15.68 1.28
CA LEU A 139 24.73 16.40 2.55
C LEU A 139 25.82 17.45 2.55
N ASP A 140 25.46 18.67 2.90
CA ASP A 140 26.36 19.80 3.14
C ASP A 140 26.15 20.33 4.56
N VAL A 141 27.21 20.41 5.32
CA VAL A 141 27.23 21.00 6.67
C VAL A 141 28.14 22.19 6.64
N ILE A 142 27.59 23.38 6.90
CA ILE A 142 28.29 24.66 6.88
C ILE A 142 28.36 25.19 8.31
N ASP A 143 29.57 25.38 8.80
CA ASP A 143 29.80 25.98 10.10
C ASP A 143 29.70 27.52 9.99
N LEU A 144 28.74 28.10 10.69
CA LEU A 144 28.53 29.55 10.77
C LEU A 144 29.07 30.15 12.09
N GLY A 145 29.87 29.36 12.82
CA GLY A 145 30.50 29.76 14.07
C GLY A 145 29.60 29.51 15.29
N LYS A 146 28.41 30.10 15.35
CA LYS A 146 27.44 29.89 16.46
C LYS A 146 26.44 28.76 16.19
N GLN A 147 26.28 28.37 14.95
CA GLN A 147 25.31 27.33 14.51
C GLN A 147 25.80 26.67 13.22
N TYR A 148 25.29 25.48 12.96
CA TYR A 148 25.50 24.74 11.71
C TYR A 148 24.32 24.91 10.79
N LYS A 149 24.57 25.22 9.51
CA LYS A 149 23.57 25.10 8.44
C LYS A 149 23.73 23.75 7.80
N ILE A 150 22.66 22.97 7.77
CA ILE A 150 22.63 21.63 7.17
C ILE A 150 21.72 21.68 5.96
N GLU A 151 22.27 21.38 4.80
CA GLU A 151 21.52 21.21 3.55
C GLU A 151 21.65 19.74 3.13
N TYR A 152 20.54 19.08 2.85
CA TYR A 152 20.57 17.69 2.43
C TYR A 152 19.51 17.38 1.37
N GLN A 153 19.84 16.43 0.51
CA GLN A 153 18.93 15.84 -0.45
C GLN A 153 19.05 14.32 -0.39
N SER A 154 18.01 13.64 0.06
CA SER A 154 17.92 12.18 0.06
C SER A 154 17.16 11.69 -1.16
N ARG A 155 17.59 10.57 -1.73
CA ARG A 155 16.98 9.91 -2.91
C ARG A 155 16.80 8.44 -2.62
N ASP A 156 15.54 8.03 -2.43
CA ASP A 156 15.17 6.63 -2.27
C ASP A 156 14.40 6.14 -3.50
N THR A 157 14.78 4.97 -3.99
CA THR A 157 14.01 4.26 -5.01
C THR A 157 13.47 2.98 -4.39
N ILE A 158 12.15 2.86 -4.38
CA ILE A 158 11.46 1.70 -3.82
C ILE A 158 10.79 0.94 -4.96
N ASP A 159 11.25 -0.26 -5.23
CA ASP A 159 10.59 -1.20 -6.13
C ASP A 159 9.45 -1.90 -5.39
N GLN A 160 8.33 -2.05 -6.06
CA GLN A 160 7.16 -2.70 -5.53
C GLN A 160 6.80 -3.92 -6.38
N ILE A 161 6.77 -5.08 -5.76
CA ILE A 161 6.43 -6.36 -6.40
C ILE A 161 5.13 -6.87 -5.81
N LEU A 162 4.12 -7.05 -6.65
CA LEU A 162 2.81 -7.54 -6.26
C LEU A 162 2.66 -9.01 -6.67
N GLU A 163 2.42 -9.86 -5.68
CA GLU A 163 2.17 -11.29 -5.87
C GLU A 163 0.72 -11.64 -5.58
N ASN A 164 0.14 -12.50 -6.41
CA ASN A 164 -1.18 -13.05 -6.17
C ASN A 164 -1.12 -14.22 -5.19
N ILE A 165 -1.94 -14.19 -4.14
CA ILE A 165 -2.16 -15.31 -3.23
C ILE A 165 -3.34 -16.11 -3.77
N PRO A 166 -3.11 -17.31 -4.35
CA PRO A 166 -4.20 -18.11 -4.90
C PRO A 166 -5.05 -18.77 -3.81
N LYS A 167 -6.34 -18.95 -4.06
CA LYS A 167 -7.16 -19.87 -3.30
C LYS A 167 -6.68 -21.30 -3.56
N LYS A 168 -6.69 -22.14 -2.52
CA LYS A 168 -6.34 -23.55 -2.61
C LYS A 168 -7.50 -24.42 -2.12
N PHE A 169 -7.78 -25.48 -2.84
CA PHE A 169 -8.62 -26.58 -2.39
C PHE A 169 -7.84 -27.87 -2.64
N LEU A 170 -7.42 -28.52 -1.56
CA LEU A 170 -6.42 -29.59 -1.61
C LEU A 170 -5.14 -29.10 -2.32
N PHE A 171 -4.80 -29.67 -3.47
CA PHE A 171 -3.62 -29.30 -4.29
C PHE A 171 -3.97 -28.40 -5.48
N ILE A 172 -5.26 -28.11 -5.71
CA ILE A 172 -5.71 -27.28 -6.83
C ILE A 172 -5.67 -25.80 -6.43
N ARG A 173 -4.97 -24.98 -7.21
CA ARG A 173 -4.96 -23.53 -7.07
C ARG A 173 -6.00 -22.94 -8.00
N TYR A 174 -6.88 -22.07 -7.48
CA TYR A 174 -7.91 -21.42 -8.29
C TYR A 174 -8.22 -20.02 -7.75
N GLY A 175 -8.44 -19.07 -8.65
CA GLY A 175 -8.82 -17.71 -8.29
C GLY A 175 -7.81 -17.01 -7.37
N THR A 176 -8.22 -15.89 -6.78
CA THR A 176 -7.37 -15.06 -5.91
C THR A 176 -7.98 -14.97 -4.51
N LYS A 177 -7.21 -15.32 -3.47
CA LYS A 177 -7.54 -15.11 -2.05
C LYS A 177 -7.21 -13.68 -1.65
N GLY A 178 -6.04 -13.20 -2.08
CA GLY A 178 -5.50 -11.88 -1.72
C GLY A 178 -4.27 -11.55 -2.52
N PHE A 179 -3.57 -10.51 -2.08
CA PHE A 179 -2.31 -10.09 -2.66
C PHE A 179 -1.27 -9.91 -1.56
N LYS A 180 -0.04 -10.16 -1.91
CA LYS A 180 1.14 -9.94 -1.08
C LYS A 180 2.02 -8.94 -1.82
N THR A 181 2.45 -7.90 -1.13
CA THR A 181 3.32 -6.89 -1.71
C THR A 181 4.68 -6.96 -1.05
N THR A 182 5.72 -7.01 -1.87
CA THR A 182 7.12 -6.90 -1.44
C THR A 182 7.65 -5.55 -1.89
N TYR A 183 8.19 -4.80 -0.95
CA TYR A 183 8.89 -3.55 -1.19
C TYR A 183 10.39 -3.79 -1.08
N VAL A 184 11.17 -3.32 -2.04
CA VAL A 184 12.63 -3.40 -2.04
C VAL A 184 13.17 -1.98 -2.12
N ASN A 185 13.92 -1.54 -1.12
CA ASN A 185 14.60 -0.25 -1.17
C ASN A 185 15.97 -0.43 -1.80
N ARG A 186 16.25 0.33 -2.86
CA ARG A 186 17.56 0.30 -3.53
C ARG A 186 18.64 1.01 -2.74
N ASN A 187 18.28 1.87 -1.77
CA ASN A 187 19.22 2.43 -0.82
C ASN A 187 19.57 1.39 0.25
N PRO A 188 20.83 0.86 0.29
CA PRO A 188 21.20 -0.19 1.23
C PRO A 188 21.21 0.27 2.69
N ASN A 189 21.26 1.59 2.92
CA ASN A 189 21.29 2.21 4.25
C ASN A 189 19.89 2.52 4.81
N ALA A 190 18.86 2.49 3.97
CA ALA A 190 17.50 2.76 4.38
C ALA A 190 16.70 1.48 4.59
N LYS A 191 16.00 1.38 5.73
CA LYS A 191 15.10 0.28 6.08
C LYS A 191 13.66 0.70 5.86
N ILE A 192 12.82 -0.26 5.47
CA ILE A 192 11.37 -0.06 5.44
C ILE A 192 10.85 -0.40 6.84
N VAL A 193 10.39 0.61 7.58
CA VAL A 193 9.89 0.46 8.95
C VAL A 193 8.37 0.42 9.04
N GLY A 194 7.69 0.82 7.95
CA GLY A 194 6.24 0.75 7.85
C GLY A 194 5.82 0.62 6.40
N ALA A 195 4.79 -0.18 6.15
CA ALA A 195 4.15 -0.26 4.85
C ALA A 195 2.67 -0.61 4.99
N SER A 196 1.84 -0.05 4.14
CA SER A 196 0.41 -0.35 4.03
C SER A 196 0.03 -0.45 2.57
N ASP A 197 -0.81 -1.42 2.25
CA ASP A 197 -1.22 -1.68 0.88
C ASP A 197 -2.72 -1.97 0.82
N TYR A 198 -3.44 -1.12 0.11
CA TYR A 198 -4.89 -1.15 0.00
C TYR A 198 -5.30 -1.39 -1.45
N ILE A 199 -6.04 -2.47 -1.71
CA ILE A 199 -6.55 -2.84 -3.02
C ILE A 199 -8.06 -2.65 -3.05
N PHE A 200 -8.57 -1.89 -4.02
CA PHE A 200 -9.99 -1.60 -4.13
C PHE A 200 -10.74 -2.70 -4.89
N LYS A 201 -11.74 -3.26 -4.22
CA LYS A 201 -12.53 -4.43 -4.64
C LYS A 201 -13.13 -4.36 -6.06
N ASN A 202 -13.43 -3.17 -6.56
CA ASN A 202 -14.34 -3.04 -7.71
C ASN A 202 -13.73 -3.28 -9.09
N LYS A 203 -12.40 -3.51 -9.21
CA LYS A 203 -11.75 -3.57 -10.52
C LYS A 203 -10.77 -4.70 -10.76
N VAL A 204 -10.15 -5.25 -9.70
CA VAL A 204 -9.12 -6.29 -9.85
C VAL A 204 -9.72 -7.70 -9.98
N TRP A 205 -10.97 -7.88 -9.56
CA TRP A 205 -11.63 -9.18 -9.46
C TRP A 205 -12.55 -9.54 -10.64
N LYS A 206 -12.64 -8.68 -11.66
CA LYS A 206 -13.34 -9.00 -12.89
C LYS A 206 -12.33 -9.38 -13.97
N LYS A 207 -12.22 -10.68 -14.21
CA LYS A 207 -11.46 -11.38 -15.26
C LYS A 207 -10.00 -11.68 -14.95
N GLN A 208 -9.80 -12.89 -14.56
CA GLN A 208 -8.97 -13.81 -15.37
C GLN A 208 -9.71 -15.14 -15.45
#